data_6c3914471154e70243376ff135575a77
#
_entry.id   6c3914471154e70243376ff135575a77
#
_cell.length_a   1.000
_cell.length_b   1.000
_cell.length_c   1.000
_cell.angle_alpha   90.00
_cell.angle_beta   90.00
_cell.angle_gamma   90.00
#
_symmetry.space_group_name_H-M   'P 1'
#
loop_
_entity.id
_entity.type
_entity.pdbx_description
1 polymer ?
#
loop_
_entity_poly.entity_id
_entity_poly.type
_entity_poly.pdbx_seq_one_letter_code
_entity_poly.pdbx_strand_id
1 'polypeptide(L)'
;MPDARKRLRRTIFIYWMLLFYIVAALVWWFVSLEKQNKQLAQLQYASVNVEKDSLSLAQWGDKIFAIDTETKRNTGKYLAEGITFLILIFIGAAFVYRSVRRQFNMQQQQQNFMMAVTHELKTPISVARLNLETLQKYNLDPEKRKKLIRTTLDETARLNFLTNNILISSQLEGASYKSSKEELDLSTLLKDCLQDFRNRFPDRTFKEDIEADADVKGDSLLLQMLINNLLENAVKYSLKENPVTAVLKKYRSGIELQIKDEGPGIAEEEKKNIFSKFYRIGNEATRKAQGTGLGLYLCSKIVRDHNADISVTNNEPSGSNFAVIFKS
;
A
#
# COMPACT_ATOMS: atom_id res chain seq x y z
N MET A 1 -11.27 -16.40 8.65
CA MET A 1 -10.13 -15.57 9.10
C MET A 1 -9.24 -16.15 10.22
N PRO A 2 -9.64 -17.07 11.08
CA PRO A 2 -8.73 -17.68 12.06
C PRO A 2 -7.57 -18.46 11.43
N ASP A 3 -7.77 -19.09 10.28
CA ASP A 3 -6.76 -19.96 9.64
C ASP A 3 -5.54 -19.21 9.06
N ALA A 4 -5.72 -18.03 8.47
CA ALA A 4 -4.60 -17.28 7.91
C ALA A 4 -3.64 -16.77 8.99
N ARG A 5 -4.17 -16.29 10.13
CA ARG A 5 -3.36 -15.89 11.30
C ARG A 5 -2.65 -17.08 11.95
N LYS A 6 -3.29 -18.26 11.98
CA LYS A 6 -2.66 -19.50 12.47
C LYS A 6 -1.51 -19.93 11.56
N ARG A 7 -1.70 -19.88 10.23
CA ARG A 7 -0.65 -20.20 9.25
C ARG A 7 0.55 -19.23 9.40
N LEU A 8 0.31 -17.94 9.49
CA LEU A 8 1.38 -16.94 9.68
C LEU A 8 2.17 -17.21 10.97
N ARG A 9 1.48 -17.45 12.11
CA ARG A 9 2.14 -17.78 13.38
C ARG A 9 2.99 -19.05 13.28
N ARG A 10 2.49 -20.09 12.58
CA ARG A 10 3.23 -21.32 12.36
C ARG A 10 4.48 -21.07 11.49
N THR A 11 4.36 -20.31 10.41
CA THR A 11 5.50 -19.96 9.54
C THR A 11 6.54 -19.14 10.29
N ILE A 12 6.12 -18.15 11.07
CA ILE A 12 7.02 -17.35 11.92
C ILE A 12 7.69 -18.22 12.98
N PHE A 13 6.99 -19.15 13.61
CA PHE A 13 7.55 -20.08 14.59
C PHE A 13 8.63 -20.97 13.98
N ILE A 14 8.34 -21.59 12.82
CA ILE A 14 9.30 -22.43 12.07
C ILE A 14 10.54 -21.61 11.69
N TYR A 15 10.34 -20.38 11.22
CA TYR A 15 11.41 -19.47 10.88
C TYR A 15 12.32 -19.16 12.08
N TRP A 16 11.77 -18.82 13.24
CA TRP A 16 12.54 -18.55 14.45
C TRP A 16 13.28 -19.80 14.97
N MET A 17 12.66 -20.97 14.86
CA MET A 17 13.28 -22.24 15.23
C MET A 17 14.49 -22.56 14.34
N LEU A 18 14.34 -22.31 13.04
CA LEU A 18 15.40 -22.53 12.05
C LEU A 18 16.56 -21.54 12.25
N LEU A 19 16.26 -20.29 12.52
CA LEU A 19 17.24 -19.26 12.83
C LEU A 19 18.01 -19.60 14.11
N PHE A 20 17.31 -20.04 15.16
CA PHE A 20 17.93 -20.50 16.41
C PHE A 20 18.90 -21.67 16.17
N TYR A 21 18.48 -22.66 15.36
CA TYR A 21 19.33 -23.78 14.99
C TYR A 21 20.60 -23.33 14.26
N ILE A 22 20.48 -22.40 13.30
CA ILE A 22 21.64 -21.86 12.55
C ILE A 22 22.62 -21.16 13.50
N VAL A 23 22.10 -20.30 14.39
CA VAL A 23 22.94 -19.59 15.39
C VAL A 23 23.61 -20.58 16.35
N ALA A 24 22.88 -21.57 16.84
CA ALA A 24 23.43 -22.61 17.73
C ALA A 24 24.54 -23.43 17.04
N ALA A 25 24.33 -23.79 15.76
CA ALA A 25 25.33 -24.48 14.95
C ALA A 25 26.59 -23.63 14.74
N LEU A 26 26.44 -22.33 14.52
CA LEU A 26 27.56 -21.40 14.34
C LEU A 26 28.35 -21.24 15.64
N VAL A 27 27.69 -21.15 16.78
CA VAL A 27 28.35 -21.09 18.11
C VAL A 27 29.10 -22.39 18.38
N TRP A 28 28.46 -23.55 18.12
CA TRP A 28 29.12 -24.86 18.28
C TRP A 28 30.36 -24.99 17.38
N TRP A 29 30.27 -24.53 16.13
CA TRP A 29 31.38 -24.52 15.18
C TRP A 29 32.54 -23.65 15.68
N PHE A 30 32.27 -22.44 16.18
CA PHE A 30 33.27 -21.55 16.78
C PHE A 30 33.98 -22.21 17.97
N VAL A 31 33.21 -22.77 18.90
CA VAL A 31 33.76 -23.46 20.08
C VAL A 31 34.63 -24.66 19.66
N SER A 32 34.21 -25.41 18.62
CA SER A 32 34.98 -26.55 18.08
C SER A 32 36.31 -26.08 17.48
N LEU A 33 36.31 -24.98 16.68
CA LEU A 33 37.54 -24.42 16.10
C LEU A 33 38.50 -23.92 17.16
N GLU A 34 37.99 -23.23 18.18
CA GLU A 34 38.82 -22.74 19.27
C GLU A 34 39.47 -23.90 20.06
N LYS A 35 38.72 -24.96 20.29
CA LYS A 35 39.24 -26.20 20.94
C LYS A 35 40.34 -26.83 20.08
N GLN A 36 40.13 -26.95 18.76
CA GLN A 36 41.17 -27.50 17.87
C GLN A 36 42.43 -26.63 17.83
N ASN A 37 42.29 -25.31 17.80
CA ASN A 37 43.41 -24.36 17.80
C ASN A 37 44.23 -24.51 19.10
N LYS A 38 43.59 -24.64 20.27
CA LYS A 38 44.27 -24.89 21.55
C LYS A 38 44.95 -26.26 21.59
N GLN A 39 44.33 -27.31 21.06
CA GLN A 39 44.97 -28.65 20.99
C GLN A 39 46.19 -28.64 20.09
N LEU A 40 46.10 -27.95 18.91
CA LEU A 40 47.25 -27.80 18.02
C LEU A 40 48.42 -27.08 18.70
N ALA A 41 48.13 -25.99 19.42
CA ALA A 41 49.13 -25.24 20.19
C ALA A 41 49.79 -26.16 21.28
N GLN A 42 49.00 -26.97 21.98
CA GLN A 42 49.53 -27.90 23.00
C GLN A 42 50.49 -28.93 22.36
N LEU A 43 50.18 -29.50 21.21
CA LEU A 43 51.06 -30.41 20.48
C LEU A 43 52.34 -29.75 20.01
N GLN A 44 52.27 -28.52 19.53
CA GLN A 44 53.41 -27.71 19.13
C GLN A 44 54.31 -27.39 20.35
N TYR A 45 53.73 -26.99 21.52
CA TYR A 45 54.49 -26.82 22.74
C TYR A 45 55.19 -28.11 23.22
N ALA A 46 54.50 -29.25 23.11
CA ALA A 46 55.09 -30.52 23.49
C ALA A 46 56.31 -30.87 22.60
N SER A 47 56.19 -30.64 21.28
CA SER A 47 57.31 -30.89 20.33
C SER A 47 58.52 -29.98 20.62
N VAL A 48 58.29 -28.69 20.86
CA VAL A 48 59.36 -27.74 21.17
C VAL A 48 60.03 -28.06 22.52
N ASN A 49 59.26 -28.57 23.48
CA ASN A 49 59.83 -28.99 24.79
C ASN A 49 60.71 -30.25 24.66
N VAL A 50 60.41 -31.19 23.75
CA VAL A 50 61.28 -32.32 23.49
C VAL A 50 62.61 -31.92 22.87
N GLU A 51 62.62 -30.85 22.06
CA GLU A 51 63.85 -30.31 21.46
C GLU A 51 64.63 -29.37 22.38
N LYS A 52 64.17 -29.07 23.58
CA LYS A 52 64.70 -28.04 24.51
C LYS A 52 66.20 -28.19 24.78
N ASP A 53 66.68 -29.41 24.94
CA ASP A 53 68.10 -29.71 25.29
C ASP A 53 69.04 -29.48 24.07
N SER A 54 68.50 -29.38 22.87
CA SER A 54 69.24 -29.12 21.61
C SER A 54 69.21 -27.64 21.16
N LEU A 55 68.40 -26.80 21.79
CA LEU A 55 68.19 -25.39 21.45
C LEU A 55 68.86 -24.45 22.44
N SER A 56 69.36 -23.31 21.95
CA SER A 56 69.74 -22.22 22.85
C SER A 56 68.50 -21.57 23.53
N LEU A 57 68.65 -20.99 24.69
CA LEU A 57 67.55 -20.38 25.45
C LEU A 57 66.75 -19.33 24.63
N ALA A 58 67.47 -18.57 23.78
CA ALA A 58 66.85 -17.59 22.89
C ALA A 58 66.03 -18.24 21.81
N GLN A 59 66.55 -19.27 21.12
CA GLN A 59 65.82 -20.02 20.08
C GLN A 59 64.59 -20.74 20.61
N TRP A 60 64.67 -21.32 21.85
CA TRP A 60 63.52 -21.90 22.51
C TRP A 60 62.46 -20.86 22.81
N GLY A 61 62.84 -19.69 23.36
CA GLY A 61 61.95 -18.55 23.64
C GLY A 61 61.23 -18.05 22.38
N ASP A 62 61.96 -17.90 21.26
CA ASP A 62 61.41 -17.44 19.96
C ASP A 62 60.37 -18.43 19.42
N LYS A 63 60.62 -19.75 19.52
CA LYS A 63 59.65 -20.79 19.08
C LYS A 63 58.35 -20.72 19.92
N ILE A 64 58.48 -20.63 21.25
CA ILE A 64 57.32 -20.48 22.15
C ILE A 64 56.49 -19.22 21.86
N PHE A 65 57.18 -18.09 21.66
CA PHE A 65 56.52 -16.83 21.33
C PHE A 65 55.81 -16.89 19.97
N ALA A 66 56.40 -17.55 18.95
CA ALA A 66 55.78 -17.77 17.66
C ALA A 66 54.48 -18.59 17.78
N ILE A 67 54.46 -19.69 18.56
CA ILE A 67 53.27 -20.54 18.80
C ILE A 67 52.16 -19.69 19.48
N ASP A 68 52.51 -18.93 20.55
CA ASP A 68 51.51 -18.08 21.23
C ASP A 68 50.93 -17.02 20.31
N THR A 69 51.78 -16.36 19.51
CA THR A 69 51.35 -15.34 18.54
C THR A 69 50.46 -15.91 17.46
N GLU A 70 50.79 -17.09 16.91
CA GLU A 70 49.98 -17.77 15.91
C GLU A 70 48.63 -18.21 16.49
N THR A 71 48.62 -18.76 17.71
CA THR A 71 47.38 -19.19 18.38
C THR A 71 46.45 -18.02 18.61
N LYS A 72 46.96 -16.86 19.09
CA LYS A 72 46.19 -15.63 19.27
C LYS A 72 45.64 -15.08 17.95
N ARG A 73 46.49 -15.08 16.92
CA ARG A 73 46.09 -14.64 15.58
C ARG A 73 44.94 -15.49 15.03
N ASN A 74 45.02 -16.82 15.16
CA ASN A 74 43.98 -17.73 14.69
C ASN A 74 42.68 -17.56 15.46
N THR A 75 42.74 -17.42 16.79
CA THR A 75 41.55 -17.09 17.63
C THR A 75 40.90 -15.79 17.15
N GLY A 76 41.69 -14.74 16.89
CA GLY A 76 41.20 -13.47 16.35
C GLY A 76 40.50 -13.61 14.99
N LYS A 77 41.08 -14.39 14.09
CA LYS A 77 40.47 -14.70 12.79
C LYS A 77 39.13 -15.41 12.92
N TYR A 78 39.04 -16.49 13.73
CA TYR A 78 37.80 -17.23 13.92
C TYR A 78 36.70 -16.37 14.54
N LEU A 79 37.08 -15.49 15.50
CA LEU A 79 36.14 -14.55 16.09
C LEU A 79 35.60 -13.54 15.06
N ALA A 80 36.48 -12.97 14.24
CA ALA A 80 36.11 -12.03 13.20
C ALA A 80 35.19 -12.69 12.14
N GLU A 81 35.53 -13.89 11.68
CA GLU A 81 34.70 -14.68 10.78
C GLU A 81 33.32 -15.00 11.40
N GLY A 82 33.30 -15.47 12.66
CA GLY A 82 32.06 -15.76 13.37
C GLY A 82 31.14 -14.53 13.50
N ILE A 83 31.69 -13.36 13.86
CA ILE A 83 30.93 -12.10 13.93
C ILE A 83 30.39 -11.72 12.54
N THR A 84 31.22 -11.83 11.50
CA THR A 84 30.81 -11.52 10.14
C THR A 84 29.64 -12.40 9.68
N PHE A 85 29.72 -13.71 9.89
CA PHE A 85 28.63 -14.63 9.57
C PHE A 85 27.37 -14.32 10.38
N LEU A 86 27.50 -14.03 11.65
CA LEU A 86 26.38 -13.69 12.52
C LEU A 86 25.65 -12.41 12.03
N ILE A 87 26.41 -11.39 11.66
CA ILE A 87 25.85 -10.14 11.06
C ILE A 87 25.09 -10.44 9.77
N LEU A 88 25.69 -11.22 8.87
CA LEU A 88 25.04 -11.60 7.59
C LEU A 88 23.76 -12.40 7.82
N ILE A 89 23.76 -13.33 8.78
CA ILE A 89 22.58 -14.12 9.15
C ILE A 89 21.46 -13.20 9.67
N PHE A 90 21.77 -12.25 10.56
CA PHE A 90 20.77 -11.31 11.07
C PHE A 90 20.21 -10.37 10.00
N ILE A 91 21.05 -9.87 9.10
CA ILE A 91 20.60 -9.04 7.97
C ILE A 91 19.66 -9.84 7.07
N GLY A 92 20.07 -11.05 6.68
CA GLY A 92 19.24 -11.96 5.87
C GLY A 92 17.93 -12.32 6.57
N ALA A 93 17.98 -12.62 7.86
CA ALA A 93 16.80 -12.88 8.67
C ALA A 93 15.83 -11.71 8.71
N ALA A 94 16.32 -10.50 8.96
CA ALA A 94 15.49 -9.29 8.98
C ALA A 94 14.84 -9.03 7.61
N PHE A 95 15.57 -9.24 6.53
CA PHE A 95 15.06 -9.11 5.17
C PHE A 95 13.94 -10.11 4.86
N VAL A 96 14.16 -11.40 5.14
CA VAL A 96 13.15 -12.45 4.93
C VAL A 96 11.91 -12.20 5.77
N TYR A 97 12.07 -11.87 7.06
CA TYR A 97 10.94 -11.58 7.95
C TYR A 97 10.08 -10.43 7.42
N ARG A 98 10.72 -9.30 7.00
CA ARG A 98 10.02 -8.16 6.42
C ARG A 98 9.32 -8.52 5.11
N SER A 99 9.96 -9.30 4.25
CA SER A 99 9.41 -9.75 2.97
C SER A 99 8.17 -10.63 3.16
N VAL A 100 8.25 -11.64 4.02
CA VAL A 100 7.12 -12.52 4.34
C VAL A 100 5.94 -11.74 4.93
N ARG A 101 6.22 -10.85 5.89
CA ARG A 101 5.18 -10.01 6.50
C ARG A 101 4.51 -9.10 5.48
N ARG A 102 5.29 -8.49 4.59
CA ARG A 102 4.75 -7.63 3.50
C ARG A 102 3.87 -8.43 2.55
N GLN A 103 4.32 -9.62 2.13
CA GLN A 103 3.56 -10.50 1.24
C GLN A 103 2.24 -10.95 1.87
N PHE A 104 2.26 -11.30 3.15
CA PHE A 104 1.06 -11.70 3.89
C PHE A 104 0.05 -10.56 4.01
N ASN A 105 0.50 -9.36 4.35
CA ASN A 105 -0.36 -8.18 4.41
C ASN A 105 -1.00 -7.87 3.06
N MET A 106 -0.23 -7.98 1.97
CA MET A 106 -0.74 -7.77 0.61
C MET A 106 -1.79 -8.82 0.25
N GLN A 107 -1.56 -10.09 0.55
CA GLN A 107 -2.53 -11.16 0.32
C GLN A 107 -3.83 -10.95 1.12
N GLN A 108 -3.73 -10.51 2.36
CA GLN A 108 -4.90 -10.19 3.18
C GLN A 108 -5.69 -9.00 2.62
N GLN A 109 -4.99 -7.94 2.20
CA GLN A 109 -5.62 -6.80 1.53
C GLN A 109 -6.34 -7.22 0.25
N GLN A 110 -5.73 -8.09 -0.56
CA GLN A 110 -6.34 -8.63 -1.78
C GLN A 110 -7.60 -9.46 -1.48
N GLN A 111 -7.57 -10.29 -0.43
CA GLN A 111 -8.77 -11.04 -0.01
C GLN A 111 -9.89 -10.12 0.45
N ASN A 112 -9.57 -9.13 1.28
CA ASN A 112 -10.54 -8.14 1.76
C ASN A 112 -11.13 -7.35 0.59
N PHE A 113 -10.32 -6.99 -0.39
CA PHE A 113 -10.77 -6.35 -1.63
C PHE A 113 -11.77 -7.21 -2.40
N MET A 114 -11.44 -8.50 -2.64
CA MET A 114 -12.35 -9.40 -3.35
C MET A 114 -13.70 -9.55 -2.64
N MET A 115 -13.70 -9.64 -1.30
CA MET A 115 -14.94 -9.65 -0.51
C MET A 115 -15.71 -8.32 -0.66
N ALA A 116 -15.02 -7.18 -0.57
CA ALA A 116 -15.63 -5.86 -0.71
C ALA A 116 -16.22 -5.66 -2.11
N VAL A 117 -15.49 -6.00 -3.16
CA VAL A 117 -15.97 -5.94 -4.56
C VAL A 117 -17.21 -6.81 -4.74
N THR A 118 -17.18 -8.05 -4.28
CA THR A 118 -18.33 -8.96 -4.38
C THR A 118 -19.55 -8.39 -3.69
N HIS A 119 -19.38 -7.79 -2.50
CA HIS A 119 -20.48 -7.16 -1.76
C HIS A 119 -20.99 -5.91 -2.47
N GLU A 120 -20.09 -5.03 -2.94
CA GLU A 120 -20.45 -3.79 -3.64
C GLU A 120 -21.11 -4.04 -5.01
N LEU A 121 -20.82 -5.17 -5.68
CA LEU A 121 -21.51 -5.59 -6.90
C LEU A 121 -22.87 -6.24 -6.60
N LYS A 122 -22.96 -7.06 -5.53
CA LYS A 122 -24.18 -7.79 -5.21
C LYS A 122 -25.34 -6.87 -4.84
N THR A 123 -25.09 -5.81 -4.11
CA THR A 123 -26.13 -4.88 -3.61
C THR A 123 -26.89 -4.21 -4.76
N PRO A 124 -26.25 -3.49 -5.72
CA PRO A 124 -26.95 -2.85 -6.84
C PRO A 124 -27.63 -3.86 -7.77
N ILE A 125 -27.02 -5.04 -7.98
CA ILE A 125 -27.66 -6.11 -8.75
C ILE A 125 -28.95 -6.57 -8.07
N SER A 126 -28.94 -6.76 -6.73
CA SER A 126 -30.12 -7.19 -6.01
C SER A 126 -31.23 -6.14 -6.01
N VAL A 127 -30.87 -4.85 -5.89
CA VAL A 127 -31.84 -3.73 -5.96
C VAL A 127 -32.44 -3.63 -7.37
N ALA A 128 -31.62 -3.64 -8.41
CA ALA A 128 -32.08 -3.61 -9.79
C ALA A 128 -33.01 -4.78 -10.10
N ARG A 129 -32.65 -5.99 -9.68
CA ARG A 129 -33.47 -7.19 -9.84
C ARG A 129 -34.81 -7.06 -9.12
N LEU A 130 -34.80 -6.64 -7.86
CA LEU A 130 -36.02 -6.46 -7.07
C LEU A 130 -36.97 -5.43 -7.70
N ASN A 131 -36.43 -4.30 -8.18
CA ASN A 131 -37.20 -3.27 -8.86
C ASN A 131 -37.84 -3.81 -10.15
N LEU A 132 -37.09 -4.58 -10.96
CA LEU A 132 -37.59 -5.19 -12.20
C LEU A 132 -38.65 -6.26 -11.91
N GLU A 133 -38.44 -7.14 -10.93
CA GLU A 133 -39.41 -8.12 -10.48
C GLU A 133 -40.71 -7.44 -9.97
N THR A 134 -40.58 -6.30 -9.26
CA THR A 134 -41.72 -5.51 -8.79
C THR A 134 -42.50 -4.89 -9.95
N LEU A 135 -41.78 -4.31 -10.92
CA LEU A 135 -42.39 -3.75 -12.14
C LEU A 135 -43.10 -4.80 -13.01
N GLN A 136 -42.58 -6.03 -13.01
CA GLN A 136 -43.17 -7.14 -13.75
C GLN A 136 -44.43 -7.69 -13.06
N LYS A 137 -44.41 -7.79 -11.72
CA LYS A 137 -45.44 -8.47 -10.94
C LYS A 137 -46.66 -7.59 -10.60
N TYR A 138 -46.43 -6.27 -10.46
CA TYR A 138 -47.46 -5.36 -9.97
C TYR A 138 -47.81 -4.28 -11.00
N ASN A 139 -49.07 -3.95 -11.13
CA ASN A 139 -49.52 -2.78 -11.89
C ASN A 139 -49.42 -1.54 -10.99
N LEU A 140 -48.32 -0.80 -11.11
CA LEU A 140 -48.00 0.36 -10.27
C LEU A 140 -48.50 1.66 -10.92
N ASP A 141 -48.79 2.65 -10.08
CA ASP A 141 -49.08 4.00 -10.59
C ASP A 141 -47.84 4.59 -11.33
N PRO A 142 -48.07 5.52 -12.30
CA PRO A 142 -47.02 6.05 -13.15
C PRO A 142 -45.82 6.63 -12.37
N GLU A 143 -46.04 7.31 -11.25
CA GLU A 143 -44.96 7.94 -10.46
C GLU A 143 -44.08 6.89 -9.75
N LYS A 144 -44.70 5.85 -9.17
CA LYS A 144 -43.94 4.73 -8.58
C LYS A 144 -43.15 3.96 -9.62
N ARG A 145 -43.78 3.70 -10.78
CA ARG A 145 -43.11 3.06 -11.93
C ARG A 145 -41.88 3.85 -12.37
N LYS A 146 -42.04 5.17 -12.57
CA LYS A 146 -40.94 6.08 -12.97
C LYS A 146 -39.81 6.08 -11.93
N LYS A 147 -40.15 6.12 -10.64
CA LYS A 147 -39.18 6.05 -9.53
C LYS A 147 -38.37 4.75 -9.56
N LEU A 148 -39.01 3.58 -9.71
CA LEU A 148 -38.33 2.28 -9.76
C LEU A 148 -37.40 2.18 -10.97
N ILE A 149 -37.86 2.65 -12.15
CA ILE A 149 -37.02 2.69 -13.37
C ILE A 149 -35.80 3.56 -13.12
N ARG A 150 -35.97 4.78 -12.58
CA ARG A 150 -34.87 5.70 -12.28
C ARG A 150 -33.87 5.07 -11.32
N THR A 151 -34.34 4.50 -10.21
CA THR A 151 -33.47 3.81 -9.24
C THR A 151 -32.69 2.65 -9.88
N THR A 152 -33.32 1.91 -10.81
CA THR A 152 -32.66 0.81 -11.52
C THR A 152 -31.56 1.31 -12.45
N LEU A 153 -31.82 2.42 -13.15
CA LEU A 153 -30.79 3.08 -14.00
C LEU A 153 -29.63 3.60 -13.17
N ASP A 154 -29.91 4.23 -12.02
CA ASP A 154 -28.88 4.74 -11.10
C ASP A 154 -27.99 3.60 -10.57
N GLU A 155 -28.57 2.46 -10.19
CA GLU A 155 -27.82 1.30 -9.73
C GLU A 155 -26.98 0.66 -10.88
N THR A 156 -27.50 0.68 -12.11
CA THR A 156 -26.76 0.19 -13.28
C THR A 156 -25.58 1.11 -13.61
N ALA A 157 -25.75 2.42 -13.51
CA ALA A 157 -24.67 3.40 -13.68
C ALA A 157 -23.59 3.23 -12.61
N ARG A 158 -23.99 2.96 -11.35
CA ARG A 158 -23.08 2.65 -10.25
C ARG A 158 -22.25 1.38 -10.51
N LEU A 159 -22.89 0.32 -11.03
CA LEU A 159 -22.20 -0.91 -11.42
C LEU A 159 -21.15 -0.64 -12.51
N ASN A 160 -21.53 0.13 -13.53
CA ASN A 160 -20.64 0.49 -14.62
C ASN A 160 -19.43 1.29 -14.13
N PHE A 161 -19.64 2.26 -13.25
CA PHE A 161 -18.56 3.03 -12.62
C PHE A 161 -17.60 2.13 -11.83
N LEU A 162 -18.12 1.18 -11.03
CA LEU A 162 -17.33 0.27 -10.23
C LEU A 162 -16.50 -0.70 -11.09
N THR A 163 -17.12 -1.27 -12.14
CA THR A 163 -16.43 -2.20 -13.07
C THR A 163 -15.35 -1.49 -13.87
N ASN A 164 -15.61 -0.26 -14.33
CA ASN A 164 -14.62 0.56 -15.03
C ASN A 164 -13.43 0.91 -14.12
N ASN A 165 -13.66 1.26 -12.85
CA ASN A 165 -12.58 1.51 -11.89
C ASN A 165 -11.69 0.28 -11.69
N ILE A 166 -12.28 -0.92 -11.63
CA ILE A 166 -11.53 -2.18 -11.51
C ILE A 166 -10.70 -2.45 -12.77
N LEU A 167 -11.32 -2.31 -13.95
CA LEU A 167 -10.69 -2.56 -15.25
C LEU A 167 -9.50 -1.62 -15.48
N ILE A 168 -9.71 -0.31 -15.36
CA ILE A 168 -8.68 0.71 -15.58
C ILE A 168 -7.56 0.57 -14.53
N SER A 169 -7.90 0.29 -13.26
CA SER A 169 -6.89 0.01 -12.24
C SER A 169 -5.97 -1.16 -12.64
N SER A 170 -6.54 -2.22 -13.19
CA SER A 170 -5.78 -3.39 -13.67
C SER A 170 -4.92 -3.07 -14.89
N GLN A 171 -5.45 -2.30 -15.83
CA GLN A 171 -4.74 -1.91 -17.06
C GLN A 171 -3.56 -0.96 -16.79
N LEU A 172 -3.75 0.02 -15.88
CA LEU A 172 -2.68 0.95 -15.47
C LEU A 172 -1.57 0.24 -14.68
N GLU A 173 -1.86 -0.88 -14.00
CA GLU A 173 -0.82 -1.70 -13.35
C GLU A 173 -0.01 -2.52 -14.34
N GLY A 174 -0.68 -3.10 -15.33
CA GLY A 174 -0.05 -3.94 -16.35
C GLY A 174 0.68 -3.17 -17.45
N ALA A 175 0.74 -1.83 -17.38
CA ALA A 175 1.22 -0.96 -18.47
C ALA A 175 0.54 -1.26 -19.84
N SER A 176 -0.65 -1.83 -19.80
CA SER A 176 -1.43 -2.18 -21.00
C SER A 176 -2.39 -1.08 -21.44
N TYR A 177 -2.63 -0.07 -20.60
CA TYR A 177 -3.43 1.10 -20.96
C TYR A 177 -2.62 2.04 -21.87
N LYS A 178 -3.13 2.28 -23.07
CA LYS A 178 -2.59 3.29 -23.99
C LYS A 178 -3.33 4.60 -23.76
N SER A 179 -2.75 5.47 -22.93
CA SER A 179 -3.28 6.80 -22.65
C SER A 179 -3.22 7.66 -23.91
N SER A 180 -4.36 8.23 -24.31
CA SER A 180 -4.46 9.21 -25.41
C SER A 180 -4.48 10.61 -24.81
N LYS A 181 -3.29 11.20 -24.64
CA LYS A 181 -3.14 12.52 -24.01
C LYS A 181 -3.27 13.62 -25.06
N GLU A 182 -4.33 14.38 -24.94
CA GLU A 182 -4.64 15.55 -25.77
C GLU A 182 -4.74 16.81 -24.91
N GLU A 183 -4.66 17.98 -25.51
CA GLU A 183 -4.97 19.22 -24.82
C GLU A 183 -6.49 19.28 -24.58
N LEU A 184 -6.89 19.47 -23.33
CA LEU A 184 -8.28 19.54 -22.92
C LEU A 184 -8.51 20.63 -21.87
N ASP A 185 -9.64 21.28 -21.93
CA ASP A 185 -10.09 22.25 -20.92
C ASP A 185 -10.64 21.51 -19.69
N LEU A 186 -9.82 21.49 -18.63
CA LEU A 186 -10.18 20.89 -17.35
C LEU A 186 -11.34 21.62 -16.67
N SER A 187 -11.55 22.92 -16.97
CA SER A 187 -12.64 23.72 -16.44
C SER A 187 -13.99 23.19 -16.92
N THR A 188 -14.11 22.92 -18.22
CA THR A 188 -15.30 22.33 -18.82
C THR A 188 -15.53 20.92 -18.30
N LEU A 189 -14.50 20.07 -18.29
CA LEU A 189 -14.62 18.71 -17.79
C LEU A 189 -15.10 18.66 -16.32
N LEU A 190 -14.56 19.54 -15.46
CA LEU A 190 -14.96 19.62 -14.05
C LEU A 190 -16.42 20.06 -13.90
N LYS A 191 -16.87 21.07 -14.68
CA LYS A 191 -18.26 21.54 -14.68
C LYS A 191 -19.23 20.44 -15.10
N ASP A 192 -18.89 19.68 -16.15
CA ASP A 192 -19.70 18.55 -16.61
C ASP A 192 -19.85 17.47 -15.53
N CYS A 193 -18.74 17.10 -14.89
CA CYS A 193 -18.77 16.16 -13.76
C CYS A 193 -19.64 16.69 -12.60
N LEU A 194 -19.50 17.97 -12.24
CA LEU A 194 -20.32 18.58 -11.17
C LEU A 194 -21.80 18.61 -11.54
N GLN A 195 -22.14 18.86 -12.80
CA GLN A 195 -23.53 18.86 -13.25
C GLN A 195 -24.15 17.46 -13.18
N ASP A 196 -23.39 16.41 -13.53
CA ASP A 196 -23.83 15.01 -13.37
C ASP A 196 -24.07 14.67 -11.89
N PHE A 197 -23.20 15.14 -10.98
CA PHE A 197 -23.40 14.93 -9.54
C PHE A 197 -24.60 15.72 -8.99
N ARG A 198 -24.85 16.96 -9.45
CA ARG A 198 -26.06 17.73 -9.10
C ARG A 198 -27.33 17.00 -9.53
N ASN A 199 -27.34 16.43 -10.73
CA ASN A 199 -28.47 15.67 -11.25
C ASN A 199 -28.73 14.38 -10.44
N ARG A 200 -27.65 13.73 -9.99
CA ARG A 200 -27.71 12.49 -9.21
C ARG A 200 -28.06 12.72 -7.74
N PHE A 201 -27.62 13.84 -7.17
CA PHE A 201 -27.81 14.21 -5.77
C PHE A 201 -28.50 15.59 -5.63
N PRO A 202 -29.79 15.70 -6.02
CA PRO A 202 -30.49 17.00 -6.07
C PRO A 202 -30.62 17.70 -4.72
N ASP A 203 -30.63 16.93 -3.63
CA ASP A 203 -30.74 17.45 -2.26
C ASP A 203 -29.39 17.90 -1.67
N ARG A 204 -28.31 17.89 -2.46
CA ARG A 204 -26.97 18.20 -2.01
C ARG A 204 -26.44 19.48 -2.65
N THR A 205 -25.80 20.31 -1.83
CA THR A 205 -25.18 21.54 -2.31
C THR A 205 -23.79 21.26 -2.86
N PHE A 206 -23.56 21.65 -4.13
CA PHE A 206 -22.26 21.66 -4.78
C PHE A 206 -21.83 23.10 -5.06
N LYS A 207 -20.81 23.58 -4.33
CA LYS A 207 -20.18 24.90 -4.56
C LYS A 207 -19.04 24.75 -5.56
N GLU A 208 -18.84 25.78 -6.39
CA GLU A 208 -17.75 25.79 -7.36
C GLU A 208 -17.06 27.16 -7.39
N ASP A 209 -15.73 27.13 -7.55
CA ASP A 209 -14.87 28.28 -7.80
C ASP A 209 -13.86 27.87 -8.88
N ILE A 210 -14.28 27.96 -10.13
CA ILE A 210 -13.59 27.39 -11.29
C ILE A 210 -13.15 28.53 -12.20
N GLU A 211 -11.83 28.71 -12.34
CA GLU A 211 -11.25 29.57 -13.37
C GLU A 211 -11.41 28.94 -14.74
N ALA A 212 -11.81 29.76 -15.74
CA ALA A 212 -12.00 29.30 -17.11
C ALA A 212 -10.66 29.05 -17.83
N ASP A 213 -10.71 28.30 -18.93
CA ASP A 213 -9.58 28.04 -19.82
C ASP A 213 -8.37 27.43 -19.10
N ALA A 214 -8.61 26.46 -18.20
CA ALA A 214 -7.57 25.70 -17.50
C ALA A 214 -7.18 24.49 -18.34
N ASP A 215 -6.35 24.71 -19.36
CA ASP A 215 -5.93 23.68 -20.30
C ASP A 215 -4.84 22.78 -19.71
N VAL A 216 -5.05 21.48 -19.80
CA VAL A 216 -4.09 20.45 -19.38
C VAL A 216 -3.89 19.42 -20.50
N LYS A 217 -2.68 18.87 -20.59
CA LYS A 217 -2.44 17.73 -21.47
C LYS A 217 -2.77 16.43 -20.76
N GLY A 218 -3.87 15.77 -21.16
CA GLY A 218 -4.34 14.58 -20.47
C GLY A 218 -5.29 13.72 -21.27
N ASP A 219 -5.55 12.54 -20.73
CA ASP A 219 -6.58 11.62 -21.22
C ASP A 219 -7.91 11.98 -20.56
N SER A 220 -8.86 12.42 -21.36
CA SER A 220 -10.16 12.90 -20.90
C SER A 220 -10.90 11.87 -20.04
N LEU A 221 -10.88 10.58 -20.44
CA LEU A 221 -11.53 9.51 -19.68
C LEU A 221 -10.87 9.32 -18.29
N LEU A 222 -9.54 9.31 -18.23
CA LEU A 222 -8.81 9.15 -16.97
C LEU A 222 -9.02 10.35 -16.05
N LEU A 223 -9.00 11.59 -16.58
CA LEU A 223 -9.24 12.79 -15.79
C LEU A 223 -10.69 12.88 -15.31
N GLN A 224 -11.66 12.49 -16.12
CA GLN A 224 -13.06 12.35 -15.69
C GLN A 224 -13.19 11.33 -14.54
N MET A 225 -12.51 10.17 -14.64
CA MET A 225 -12.49 9.17 -13.58
C MET A 225 -11.83 9.67 -12.29
N LEU A 226 -10.76 10.46 -12.40
CA LEU A 226 -10.11 11.13 -11.27
C LEU A 226 -11.10 12.03 -10.54
N ILE A 227 -11.73 12.96 -11.26
CA ILE A 227 -12.71 13.90 -10.72
C ILE A 227 -13.88 13.16 -10.06
N ASN A 228 -14.45 12.19 -10.77
CA ASN A 228 -15.59 11.42 -10.27
C ASN A 228 -15.25 10.62 -8.99
N ASN A 229 -14.05 10.03 -8.90
CA ASN A 229 -13.63 9.34 -7.67
C ASN A 229 -13.45 10.30 -6.49
N LEU A 230 -12.95 11.51 -6.71
CA LEU A 230 -12.81 12.52 -5.65
C LEU A 230 -14.18 13.05 -5.21
N LEU A 231 -15.08 13.35 -6.14
CA LEU A 231 -16.46 13.79 -5.86
C LEU A 231 -17.27 12.69 -5.14
N GLU A 232 -17.18 11.44 -5.57
CA GLU A 232 -17.85 10.30 -4.92
C GLU A 232 -17.37 10.13 -3.46
N ASN A 233 -16.07 10.31 -3.20
CA ASN A 233 -15.52 10.28 -1.85
C ASN A 233 -16.07 11.44 -1.01
N ALA A 234 -16.10 12.66 -1.53
CA ALA A 234 -16.63 13.83 -0.84
C ALA A 234 -18.11 13.64 -0.46
N VAL A 235 -18.92 13.13 -1.39
CA VAL A 235 -20.35 12.82 -1.16
C VAL A 235 -20.53 11.72 -0.13
N LYS A 236 -19.69 10.70 -0.17
CA LYS A 236 -19.80 9.50 0.66
C LYS A 236 -19.41 9.74 2.11
N TYR A 237 -18.39 10.55 2.36
CA TYR A 237 -17.82 10.73 3.69
C TYR A 237 -18.30 11.99 4.43
N SER A 238 -19.04 12.88 3.78
CA SER A 238 -19.67 14.03 4.45
C SER A 238 -21.19 13.84 4.59
N LEU A 239 -21.80 14.58 5.53
CA LEU A 239 -23.24 14.57 5.75
C LEU A 239 -23.97 15.20 4.55
N LYS A 240 -25.23 14.83 4.32
CA LYS A 240 -26.01 15.35 3.16
C LYS A 240 -26.18 16.86 3.18
N GLU A 241 -26.27 17.44 4.35
CA GLU A 241 -26.47 18.87 4.59
C GLU A 241 -25.20 19.68 4.29
N ASN A 242 -24.04 19.03 4.36
CA ASN A 242 -22.74 19.70 4.19
C ASN A 242 -22.42 19.84 2.69
N PRO A 243 -21.93 21.01 2.26
CA PRO A 243 -21.58 21.22 0.86
C PRO A 243 -20.32 20.45 0.46
N VAL A 244 -20.26 20.12 -0.83
CA VAL A 244 -19.03 19.68 -1.49
C VAL A 244 -18.55 20.86 -2.34
N THR A 245 -17.29 21.27 -2.18
CA THR A 245 -16.73 22.42 -2.90
C THR A 245 -15.65 21.96 -3.87
N ALA A 246 -15.79 22.35 -5.13
CA ALA A 246 -14.78 22.15 -6.16
C ALA A 246 -14.12 23.50 -6.50
N VAL A 247 -12.78 23.51 -6.48
CA VAL A 247 -11.98 24.69 -6.80
C VAL A 247 -10.99 24.33 -7.91
N LEU A 248 -10.88 25.18 -8.92
CA LEU A 248 -9.88 25.06 -9.97
C LEU A 248 -9.20 26.43 -10.16
N LYS A 249 -7.89 26.44 -9.93
CA LYS A 249 -7.08 27.67 -9.98
C LYS A 249 -5.86 27.50 -10.87
N LYS A 250 -5.51 28.56 -11.56
CA LYS A 250 -4.31 28.62 -12.39
C LYS A 250 -3.20 29.37 -11.65
N TYR A 251 -2.04 28.76 -11.58
CA TYR A 251 -0.82 29.35 -11.00
C TYR A 251 0.30 29.36 -12.05
N ARG A 252 1.35 30.13 -11.80
CA ARG A 252 2.53 30.14 -12.66
C ARG A 252 3.22 28.76 -12.77
N SER A 253 3.03 27.92 -11.77
CA SER A 253 3.62 26.57 -11.66
C SER A 253 2.72 25.46 -12.19
N GLY A 254 1.49 25.78 -12.66
CA GLY A 254 0.53 24.78 -13.14
C GLY A 254 -0.90 25.06 -12.72
N ILE A 255 -1.74 24.04 -12.81
CA ILE A 255 -3.16 24.09 -12.51
C ILE A 255 -3.44 23.25 -11.27
N GLU A 256 -4.17 23.80 -10.31
CA GLU A 256 -4.59 23.11 -9.09
C GLU A 256 -6.09 22.85 -9.09
N LEU A 257 -6.46 21.57 -9.00
CA LEU A 257 -7.82 21.11 -8.77
C LEU A 257 -7.96 20.72 -7.30
N GLN A 258 -8.94 21.25 -6.59
CA GLN A 258 -9.26 20.87 -5.21
C GLN A 258 -10.71 20.41 -5.11
N ILE A 259 -10.92 19.28 -4.42
CA ILE A 259 -12.26 18.82 -4.00
C ILE A 259 -12.27 18.79 -2.48
N LYS A 260 -13.16 19.61 -1.88
CA LYS A 260 -13.28 19.80 -0.43
C LYS A 260 -14.60 19.22 0.06
N ASP A 261 -14.53 18.47 1.14
CA ASP A 261 -15.68 17.96 1.88
C ASP A 261 -15.67 18.50 3.33
N GLU A 262 -16.82 18.49 3.97
CA GLU A 262 -16.99 18.79 5.39
C GLU A 262 -17.33 17.51 6.16
N GLY A 263 -16.56 16.45 5.96
CA GLY A 263 -16.68 15.18 6.65
C GLY A 263 -15.88 15.11 7.96
N PRO A 264 -15.58 13.91 8.45
CA PRO A 264 -14.80 13.70 9.68
C PRO A 264 -13.30 14.00 9.52
N GLY A 265 -12.82 14.28 8.29
CA GLY A 265 -11.41 14.44 8.00
C GLY A 265 -10.62 13.10 8.01
N ILE A 266 -9.30 13.20 7.85
CA ILE A 266 -8.38 12.06 7.78
C ILE A 266 -7.22 12.30 8.76
N ALA A 267 -6.97 11.35 9.66
CA ALA A 267 -5.85 11.41 10.60
C ALA A 267 -4.50 11.47 9.86
N GLU A 268 -3.54 12.23 10.39
CA GLU A 268 -2.23 12.45 9.75
C GLU A 268 -1.49 11.14 9.39
N GLU A 269 -1.58 10.15 10.28
CA GLU A 269 -0.95 8.83 10.10
C GLU A 269 -1.53 8.05 8.91
N GLU A 270 -2.79 8.33 8.57
CA GLU A 270 -3.54 7.67 7.52
C GLU A 270 -3.38 8.33 6.14
N LYS A 271 -3.04 9.63 6.09
CA LYS A 271 -2.95 10.41 4.85
C LYS A 271 -2.03 9.81 3.79
N LYS A 272 -0.93 9.16 4.21
CA LYS A 272 -0.02 8.46 3.28
C LYS A 272 -0.58 7.13 2.81
N ASN A 273 -1.40 6.47 3.63
CA ASN A 273 -1.89 5.12 3.38
C ASN A 273 -3.14 5.08 2.50
N ILE A 274 -3.97 6.14 2.52
CA ILE A 274 -5.26 6.18 1.79
C ILE A 274 -5.12 6.02 0.27
N PHE A 275 -3.95 6.34 -0.30
CA PHE A 275 -3.63 6.15 -1.71
C PHE A 275 -3.08 4.75 -2.03
N SER A 276 -2.93 3.89 -1.01
CA SER A 276 -2.48 2.52 -1.20
C SER A 276 -3.61 1.63 -1.72
N LYS A 277 -3.27 0.66 -2.57
CA LYS A 277 -4.24 -0.27 -3.16
C LYS A 277 -4.99 -1.05 -2.09
N PHE A 278 -6.33 -1.08 -2.18
CA PHE A 278 -7.23 -1.80 -1.27
C PHE A 278 -7.25 -1.25 0.17
N TYR A 279 -6.60 -0.10 0.39
CA TYR A 279 -6.55 0.49 1.72
C TYR A 279 -7.88 1.13 2.09
N ARG A 280 -8.27 0.96 3.35
CA ARG A 280 -9.48 1.54 3.93
C ARG A 280 -9.23 1.82 5.42
N ILE A 281 -9.63 2.98 5.91
CA ILE A 281 -9.51 3.38 7.32
C ILE A 281 -10.46 2.53 8.18
N GLY A 282 -10.00 2.06 9.34
CA GLY A 282 -10.78 1.30 10.33
C GLY A 282 -10.91 -0.21 10.03
N ASN A 283 -11.46 -0.96 11.00
CA ASN A 283 -11.72 -2.40 10.90
C ASN A 283 -13.02 -2.70 10.16
N GLU A 284 -13.10 -3.82 9.45
CA GLU A 284 -14.30 -4.26 8.71
C GLU A 284 -15.58 -4.27 9.56
N ALA A 285 -15.48 -4.65 10.85
CA ALA A 285 -16.61 -4.73 11.77
C ALA A 285 -17.19 -3.36 12.22
N THR A 286 -16.41 -2.27 12.08
CA THR A 286 -16.77 -0.93 12.55
C THR A 286 -17.02 0.06 11.42
N ARG A 287 -16.85 -0.36 10.16
CA ARG A 287 -16.96 0.50 8.98
C ARG A 287 -18.42 0.84 8.65
N LYS A 288 -18.76 2.12 8.74
CA LYS A 288 -20.08 2.64 8.33
C LYS A 288 -20.21 2.86 6.81
N ALA A 289 -19.10 3.15 6.11
CA ALA A 289 -19.12 3.46 4.69
C ALA A 289 -18.66 2.29 3.81
N GLN A 290 -19.45 1.93 2.80
CA GLN A 290 -19.14 0.90 1.80
C GLN A 290 -18.05 1.37 0.83
N GLY A 291 -17.29 0.45 0.18
CA GLY A 291 -16.31 0.78 -0.84
C GLY A 291 -15.19 -0.25 -1.00
N THR A 292 -14.55 -0.24 -2.16
CA THR A 292 -13.52 -1.21 -2.57
C THR A 292 -12.10 -0.86 -2.13
N GLY A 293 -11.83 0.40 -1.78
CA GLY A 293 -10.47 0.91 -1.55
C GLY A 293 -9.65 1.09 -2.84
N LEU A 294 -10.32 1.17 -4.01
CA LEU A 294 -9.66 1.41 -5.30
C LEU A 294 -9.71 2.88 -5.74
N GLY A 295 -10.71 3.67 -5.36
CA GLY A 295 -10.91 5.01 -5.90
C GLY A 295 -9.70 5.92 -5.73
N LEU A 296 -9.22 6.13 -4.51
CA LEU A 296 -8.04 6.98 -4.25
C LEU A 296 -6.74 6.38 -4.79
N TYR A 297 -6.61 5.06 -4.79
CA TYR A 297 -5.48 4.39 -5.46
C TYR A 297 -5.48 4.69 -6.96
N LEU A 298 -6.63 4.59 -7.61
CA LEU A 298 -6.79 4.92 -9.03
C LEU A 298 -6.47 6.41 -9.28
N CYS A 299 -6.95 7.32 -8.41
CA CYS A 299 -6.57 8.73 -8.47
C CYS A 299 -5.04 8.90 -8.46
N SER A 300 -4.33 8.21 -7.56
CA SER A 300 -2.86 8.30 -7.49
C SER A 300 -2.17 7.75 -8.74
N LYS A 301 -2.74 6.75 -9.40
CA LYS A 301 -2.20 6.20 -10.65
C LYS A 301 -2.43 7.14 -11.84
N ILE A 302 -3.64 7.68 -11.96
CA ILE A 302 -3.99 8.65 -13.01
C ILE A 302 -3.12 9.90 -12.90
N VAL A 303 -2.97 10.44 -11.69
CA VAL A 303 -2.15 11.63 -11.43
C VAL A 303 -0.69 11.40 -11.83
N ARG A 304 -0.12 10.24 -11.48
CA ARG A 304 1.25 9.88 -11.91
C ARG A 304 1.37 9.74 -13.43
N ASP A 305 0.39 9.13 -14.08
CA ASP A 305 0.36 9.03 -15.54
C ASP A 305 0.38 10.42 -16.20
N HIS A 306 -0.27 11.40 -15.57
CA HIS A 306 -0.35 12.80 -16.05
C HIS A 306 0.78 13.70 -15.54
N ASN A 307 1.85 13.17 -14.93
CA ASN A 307 2.97 13.93 -14.32
C ASN A 307 2.48 14.99 -13.31
N ALA A 308 1.37 14.73 -12.65
CA ALA A 308 0.77 15.57 -11.62
C ALA A 308 1.03 15.00 -10.22
N ASP A 309 0.73 15.78 -9.20
CA ASP A 309 0.83 15.37 -7.79
C ASP A 309 -0.55 15.43 -7.12
N ILE A 310 -0.84 14.45 -6.25
CA ILE A 310 -2.05 14.44 -5.42
C ILE A 310 -1.68 14.47 -3.94
N SER A 311 -2.38 15.32 -3.20
CA SER A 311 -2.23 15.44 -1.75
C SER A 311 -3.59 15.53 -1.06
N VAL A 312 -3.59 15.34 0.27
CA VAL A 312 -4.76 15.55 1.11
C VAL A 312 -4.38 16.38 2.33
N THR A 313 -5.17 17.40 2.61
CA THR A 313 -5.06 18.25 3.80
C THR A 313 -6.39 18.27 4.53
N ASN A 314 -6.39 18.77 5.76
CA ASN A 314 -7.64 19.01 6.49
C ASN A 314 -8.35 20.22 5.88
N ASN A 315 -9.67 20.16 5.84
CA ASN A 315 -10.52 21.30 5.49
C ASN A 315 -11.02 22.01 6.76
N GLU A 316 -11.35 23.28 6.67
CA GLU A 316 -11.95 24.06 7.75
C GLU A 316 -13.45 24.27 7.50
N PRO A 317 -14.31 24.15 8.53
CA PRO A 317 -14.03 23.88 9.95
C PRO A 317 -13.76 22.39 10.24
N SER A 318 -14.06 21.50 9.34
CA SER A 318 -13.79 20.05 9.41
C SER A 318 -13.78 19.45 8.01
N GLY A 319 -13.24 18.22 7.86
CA GLY A 319 -13.29 17.49 6.61
C GLY A 319 -11.93 17.35 5.92
N SER A 320 -11.98 17.01 4.63
CA SER A 320 -10.78 16.78 3.83
C SER A 320 -10.77 17.67 2.59
N ASN A 321 -9.57 18.09 2.21
CA ASN A 321 -9.29 18.77 0.95
C ASN A 321 -8.32 17.91 0.13
N PHE A 322 -8.81 17.32 -0.95
CA PHE A 322 -7.98 16.62 -1.93
C PHE A 322 -7.54 17.62 -3.01
N ALA A 323 -6.23 17.81 -3.14
CA ALA A 323 -5.63 18.71 -4.11
C ALA A 323 -4.81 17.91 -5.14
N VAL A 324 -5.03 18.21 -6.43
CA VAL A 324 -4.27 17.67 -7.56
C VAL A 324 -3.60 18.83 -8.30
N ILE A 325 -2.29 18.77 -8.45
CA ILE A 325 -1.49 19.81 -9.09
C ILE A 325 -0.93 19.28 -10.40
N PHE A 326 -1.40 19.81 -11.51
CA PHE A 326 -0.88 19.57 -12.86
C PHE A 326 0.25 20.57 -13.12
N LYS A 327 1.46 20.08 -13.37
CA LYS A 327 2.65 20.89 -13.63
C LYS A 327 2.61 21.43 -15.07
N SER A 328 3.01 22.68 -15.24
CA SER A 328 3.15 23.34 -16.55
C SER A 328 4.25 22.71 -17.38
#